data_6d5760b4f759a734b947da93031b91e9
#
_entry.id   6d5760b4f759a734b947da93031b91e9
#
_cell.length_a   1.000
_cell.length_b   1.000
_cell.length_c   1.000
_cell.angle_alpha   90.00
_cell.angle_beta   90.00
_cell.angle_gamma   90.00
#
_symmetry.space_group_name_H-M   'P 1'
#
loop_
_entity.id
_entity.type
_entity.pdbx_description
1 polymer ?
#
loop_
_entity_poly.entity_id
_entity_poly.type
_entity_poly.pdbx_seq_one_letter_code
_entity_poly.pdbx_strand_id
1 'polypeptide(L)'
;MTQLRRKMLEELQLRNYSPHTQRAYIRCVANFAKHFKVEPDRLGPEHIRQFQLLLVQQKKLSWAVFNQTVCALRFFYHDVLHRNWMIEHIPYPRHEQKLPLVLSPAEVAALFQSTPNLKHRAILMTIYGAGLRVSELINLQVTDIDSQRQIISGRQGKGHKDRQVMLSPKLLELLRSYWKSYRPKTWLFPGERPEHPVTQVTVWRICQRAREAAHLAKPVSPHTLRHCFATHLLEEATDLRRIQILMGHRNLKTTARYLHVSNLAVRSTVSPLDRLPHPVEPNPAR
;
A
#
# COMPACT_ATOMS: atom_id res chain seq x y z
N MET A 1 -25.68 5.34 21.23
CA MET A 1 -24.79 4.25 20.73
C MET A 1 -25.32 2.96 21.34
N THR A 2 -25.61 1.90 20.54
CA THR A 2 -26.14 0.62 21.07
C THR A 2 -25.08 -0.07 21.94
N GLN A 3 -25.52 -0.92 22.88
CA GLN A 3 -24.64 -1.66 23.78
C GLN A 3 -23.65 -2.56 23.00
N LEU A 4 -24.11 -3.25 21.95
CA LEU A 4 -23.27 -4.10 21.11
C LEU A 4 -22.19 -3.30 20.38
N ARG A 5 -22.52 -2.12 19.87
CA ARG A 5 -21.53 -1.24 19.22
C ARG A 5 -20.46 -0.79 20.20
N ARG A 6 -20.83 -0.49 21.44
CA ARG A 6 -19.85 -0.11 22.50
C ARG A 6 -18.94 -1.28 22.80
N LYS A 7 -19.49 -2.46 23.08
CA LYS A 7 -18.71 -3.68 23.34
C LYS A 7 -17.74 -4.00 22.19
N MET A 8 -18.21 -3.92 20.94
CA MET A 8 -17.35 -4.14 19.78
C MET A 8 -16.19 -3.12 19.70
N LEU A 9 -16.46 -1.84 20.03
CA LEU A 9 -15.44 -0.82 20.01
C LEU A 9 -14.37 -1.08 21.11
N GLU A 10 -14.80 -1.45 22.30
CA GLU A 10 -13.92 -1.81 23.42
C GLU A 10 -13.02 -3.00 23.06
N GLU A 11 -13.58 -4.07 22.48
CA GLU A 11 -12.83 -5.24 22.05
C GLU A 11 -11.79 -4.92 20.94
N LEU A 12 -12.14 -4.01 20.01
CA LEU A 12 -11.20 -3.52 19.00
C LEU A 12 -10.07 -2.68 19.62
N GLN A 13 -10.38 -1.87 20.64
CA GLN A 13 -9.40 -1.04 21.35
C GLN A 13 -8.44 -1.90 22.18
N LEU A 14 -8.95 -2.86 22.96
CA LEU A 14 -8.14 -3.80 23.73
C LEU A 14 -7.11 -4.55 22.88
N ARG A 15 -7.47 -4.87 21.63
CA ARG A 15 -6.57 -5.53 20.66
C ARG A 15 -5.74 -4.55 19.83
N ASN A 16 -5.74 -3.27 20.21
CA ASN A 16 -4.96 -2.20 19.57
C ASN A 16 -5.20 -2.09 18.03
N TYR A 17 -6.44 -2.26 17.59
CA TYR A 17 -6.80 -1.99 16.20
C TYR A 17 -6.75 -0.49 15.89
N SER A 18 -6.25 -0.13 14.71
CA SER A 18 -6.19 1.27 14.31
C SER A 18 -7.58 1.93 14.27
N PRO A 19 -7.70 3.25 14.53
CA PRO A 19 -8.98 3.97 14.47
C PRO A 19 -9.70 3.81 13.12
N HIS A 20 -8.93 3.66 12.04
CA HIS A 20 -9.50 3.40 10.71
C HIS A 20 -10.16 2.01 10.64
N THR A 21 -9.48 0.98 11.14
CA THR A 21 -10.02 -0.39 11.17
C THR A 21 -11.24 -0.48 12.09
N GLN A 22 -11.20 0.17 13.26
CA GLN A 22 -12.34 0.22 14.18
C GLN A 22 -13.58 0.79 13.49
N ARG A 23 -13.47 1.96 12.83
CA ARG A 23 -14.57 2.57 12.09
C ARG A 23 -15.08 1.68 10.95
N ALA A 24 -14.15 1.07 10.22
CA ALA A 24 -14.50 0.19 9.10
C ALA A 24 -15.27 -1.06 9.56
N TYR A 25 -14.81 -1.74 10.61
CA TYR A 25 -15.44 -2.93 11.14
C TYR A 25 -16.84 -2.65 11.70
N ILE A 26 -16.96 -1.59 12.51
CA ILE A 26 -18.25 -1.14 13.03
C ILE A 26 -19.24 -0.84 11.89
N ARG A 27 -18.78 -0.16 10.84
CA ARG A 27 -19.60 0.14 9.66
C ARG A 27 -20.05 -1.13 8.92
N CYS A 28 -19.18 -2.13 8.79
CA CYS A 28 -19.53 -3.39 8.14
C CYS A 28 -20.63 -4.13 8.90
N VAL A 29 -20.53 -4.25 10.22
CA VAL A 29 -21.56 -4.89 11.06
C VAL A 29 -22.87 -4.07 11.07
N ALA A 30 -22.78 -2.74 11.14
CA ALA A 30 -23.95 -1.87 11.05
C ALA A 30 -24.67 -2.00 9.70
N ASN A 31 -23.95 -2.12 8.58
CA ASN A 31 -24.54 -2.35 7.26
C ASN A 31 -25.22 -3.72 7.17
N PHE A 32 -24.66 -4.75 7.79
CA PHE A 32 -25.25 -6.08 7.88
C PHE A 32 -26.58 -6.03 8.65
N ALA A 33 -26.59 -5.47 9.84
CA ALA A 33 -27.80 -5.29 10.65
C ALA A 33 -28.88 -4.45 9.93
N LYS A 34 -28.47 -3.34 9.30
CA LYS A 34 -29.37 -2.47 8.53
C LYS A 34 -30.03 -3.18 7.36
N HIS A 35 -29.31 -4.09 6.69
CA HIS A 35 -29.85 -4.84 5.55
C HIS A 35 -31.05 -5.70 5.96
N PHE A 36 -30.94 -6.41 7.08
CA PHE A 36 -32.02 -7.26 7.58
C PHE A 36 -33.02 -6.54 8.51
N LYS A 37 -32.72 -5.28 8.89
CA LYS A 37 -33.52 -4.51 9.88
C LYS A 37 -33.67 -5.21 11.22
N VAL A 38 -32.69 -6.02 11.59
CA VAL A 38 -32.62 -6.82 12.82
C VAL A 38 -31.29 -6.59 13.51
N GLU A 39 -31.27 -6.70 14.83
CA GLU A 39 -30.03 -6.61 15.60
C GLU A 39 -29.05 -7.71 15.20
N PRO A 40 -27.75 -7.43 15.06
CA PRO A 40 -26.79 -8.36 14.45
C PRO A 40 -26.54 -9.61 15.30
N ASP A 41 -26.82 -9.58 16.60
CA ASP A 41 -26.75 -10.75 17.49
C ASP A 41 -27.90 -11.73 17.32
N ARG A 42 -29.00 -11.30 16.72
CA ARG A 42 -30.15 -12.15 16.39
C ARG A 42 -30.05 -12.78 15.00
N LEU A 43 -29.07 -12.39 14.21
CA LEU A 43 -28.84 -12.91 12.87
C LEU A 43 -28.00 -14.19 12.93
N GLY A 44 -28.35 -15.17 12.14
CA GLY A 44 -27.71 -16.49 12.09
C GLY A 44 -26.90 -16.73 10.80
N PRO A 45 -26.39 -17.97 10.61
CA PRO A 45 -25.53 -18.34 9.48
C PRO A 45 -26.17 -18.06 8.12
N GLU A 46 -27.45 -18.34 7.97
CA GLU A 46 -28.17 -18.14 6.71
C GLU A 46 -28.22 -16.66 6.32
N HIS A 47 -28.45 -15.76 7.28
CA HIS A 47 -28.41 -14.32 7.04
C HIS A 47 -27.01 -13.87 6.59
N ILE A 48 -25.95 -14.43 7.17
CA ILE A 48 -24.57 -14.13 6.76
C ILE A 48 -24.32 -14.57 5.32
N ARG A 49 -24.75 -15.78 4.98
CA ARG A 49 -24.63 -16.33 3.62
C ARG A 49 -25.39 -15.46 2.61
N GLN A 50 -26.63 -15.12 2.88
CA GLN A 50 -27.46 -14.25 2.03
C GLN A 50 -26.80 -12.88 1.84
N PHE A 51 -26.26 -12.30 2.91
CA PHE A 51 -25.56 -11.01 2.83
C PHE A 51 -24.28 -11.11 2.01
N GLN A 52 -23.49 -12.17 2.16
CA GLN A 52 -22.31 -12.40 1.34
C GLN A 52 -22.65 -12.53 -0.15
N LEU A 53 -23.70 -13.29 -0.48
CA LEU A 53 -24.19 -13.41 -1.86
C LEU A 53 -24.67 -12.07 -2.42
N LEU A 54 -25.39 -11.27 -1.64
CA LEU A 54 -25.78 -9.90 -2.00
C LEU A 54 -24.57 -9.04 -2.34
N LEU A 55 -23.52 -9.08 -1.51
CA LEU A 55 -22.32 -8.27 -1.72
C LEU A 55 -21.56 -8.67 -2.99
N VAL A 56 -21.52 -9.95 -3.31
CA VAL A 56 -20.81 -10.50 -4.49
C VAL A 56 -21.65 -10.33 -5.76
N GLN A 57 -22.89 -10.79 -5.76
CA GLN A 57 -23.70 -10.92 -6.96
C GLN A 57 -24.38 -9.60 -7.35
N GLN A 58 -24.99 -8.93 -6.38
CA GLN A 58 -25.79 -7.72 -6.67
C GLN A 58 -24.95 -6.45 -6.57
N LYS A 59 -24.18 -6.28 -5.49
CA LYS A 59 -23.37 -5.07 -5.28
C LYS A 59 -22.03 -5.10 -5.98
N LYS A 60 -21.58 -6.26 -6.49
CA LYS A 60 -20.31 -6.46 -7.21
C LYS A 60 -19.13 -5.74 -6.54
N LEU A 61 -19.06 -5.84 -5.21
CA LEU A 61 -18.04 -5.15 -4.44
C LEU A 61 -16.64 -5.69 -4.78
N SER A 62 -15.63 -4.81 -4.67
CA SER A 62 -14.25 -5.25 -4.80
C SER A 62 -13.91 -6.29 -3.72
N TRP A 63 -12.98 -7.21 -4.06
CA TRP A 63 -12.52 -8.23 -3.13
C TRP A 63 -12.07 -7.64 -1.77
N ALA A 64 -11.41 -6.48 -1.78
CA ALA A 64 -10.94 -5.84 -0.56
C ALA A 64 -12.08 -5.46 0.39
N VAL A 65 -13.17 -4.90 -0.14
CA VAL A 65 -14.36 -4.51 0.65
C VAL A 65 -15.11 -5.75 1.15
N PHE A 66 -15.23 -6.76 0.28
CA PHE A 66 -15.84 -8.04 0.66
C PHE A 66 -15.05 -8.71 1.79
N ASN A 67 -13.73 -8.88 1.63
CA ASN A 67 -12.87 -9.44 2.67
C ASN A 67 -12.89 -8.65 3.98
N GLN A 68 -12.93 -7.31 3.92
CA GLN A 68 -13.07 -6.47 5.10
C GLN A 68 -14.37 -6.76 5.84
N THR A 69 -15.48 -6.97 5.10
CA THR A 69 -16.77 -7.33 5.70
C THR A 69 -16.72 -8.71 6.35
N VAL A 70 -16.11 -9.69 5.67
CA VAL A 70 -15.90 -11.03 6.24
C VAL A 70 -15.09 -10.96 7.54
N CYS A 71 -13.97 -10.25 7.54
CA CYS A 71 -13.15 -10.08 8.74
C CYS A 71 -13.92 -9.38 9.88
N ALA A 72 -14.73 -8.37 9.57
CA ALA A 72 -15.53 -7.65 10.56
C ALA A 72 -16.63 -8.54 11.18
N LEU A 73 -17.32 -9.35 10.37
CA LEU A 73 -18.34 -10.31 10.86
C LEU A 73 -17.70 -11.43 11.69
N ARG A 74 -16.56 -12.00 11.23
CA ARG A 74 -15.81 -12.98 12.02
C ARG A 74 -15.40 -12.40 13.37
N PHE A 75 -14.84 -11.21 13.39
CA PHE A 75 -14.47 -10.53 14.64
C PHE A 75 -15.69 -10.32 15.55
N PHE A 76 -16.82 -9.88 15.00
CA PHE A 76 -18.02 -9.62 15.78
C PHE A 76 -18.58 -10.90 16.41
N TYR A 77 -18.73 -11.97 15.64
CA TYR A 77 -19.27 -13.22 16.18
C TYR A 77 -18.29 -13.97 17.09
N HIS A 78 -17.01 -13.93 16.80
CA HIS A 78 -15.98 -14.60 17.61
C HIS A 78 -15.61 -13.81 18.86
N ASP A 79 -15.12 -12.58 18.68
CA ASP A 79 -14.47 -11.83 19.76
C ASP A 79 -15.48 -11.04 20.62
N VAL A 80 -16.63 -10.61 20.05
CA VAL A 80 -17.62 -9.80 20.76
C VAL A 80 -18.76 -10.65 21.34
N LEU A 81 -19.28 -11.62 20.56
CA LEU A 81 -20.38 -12.47 20.96
C LEU A 81 -19.97 -13.85 21.47
N HIS A 82 -18.70 -14.24 21.32
CA HIS A 82 -18.13 -15.54 21.71
C HIS A 82 -18.87 -16.73 21.08
N ARG A 83 -19.39 -16.55 19.84
CA ARG A 83 -20.10 -17.57 19.07
C ARG A 83 -19.15 -18.23 18.06
N ASN A 84 -18.24 -19.06 18.53
CA ASN A 84 -17.19 -19.66 17.70
C ASN A 84 -17.75 -20.51 16.55
N TRP A 85 -18.86 -21.19 16.73
CA TRP A 85 -19.53 -22.00 15.71
C TRP A 85 -20.00 -21.20 14.49
N MET A 86 -20.27 -19.91 14.66
CA MET A 86 -20.63 -19.02 13.54
C MET A 86 -19.48 -18.80 12.55
N ILE A 87 -18.24 -18.95 12.97
CA ILE A 87 -17.07 -18.64 12.13
C ILE A 87 -16.94 -19.64 10.98
N GLU A 88 -17.34 -20.90 11.19
CA GLU A 88 -17.30 -21.95 10.18
C GLU A 88 -18.16 -21.59 8.96
N HIS A 89 -19.24 -20.85 9.19
CA HIS A 89 -20.14 -20.36 8.15
C HIS A 89 -19.68 -19.06 7.47
N ILE A 90 -18.53 -18.50 7.86
CA ILE A 90 -17.98 -17.26 7.29
C ILE A 90 -16.61 -17.56 6.65
N PRO A 91 -16.55 -18.19 5.48
CA PRO A 91 -15.30 -18.54 4.82
C PRO A 91 -14.55 -17.28 4.37
N TYR A 92 -13.23 -17.35 4.40
CA TYR A 92 -12.40 -16.32 3.76
C TYR A 92 -12.51 -16.43 2.23
N PRO A 93 -12.73 -15.33 1.53
CA PRO A 93 -12.75 -15.34 0.08
C PRO A 93 -11.36 -15.68 -0.48
N ARG A 94 -11.31 -16.52 -1.51
CA ARG A 94 -10.10 -16.72 -2.29
C ARG A 94 -9.77 -15.43 -3.06
N HIS A 95 -8.50 -15.09 -3.10
CA HIS A 95 -8.02 -13.89 -3.78
C HIS A 95 -7.03 -14.25 -4.88
N GLU A 96 -7.36 -13.87 -6.10
CA GLU A 96 -6.40 -13.84 -7.19
C GLU A 96 -5.41 -12.68 -6.94
N GLN A 97 -4.14 -13.01 -6.79
CA GLN A 97 -3.10 -12.01 -6.62
C GLN A 97 -2.78 -11.39 -7.99
N LYS A 98 -3.33 -10.23 -8.25
CA LYS A 98 -2.92 -9.43 -9.41
C LYS A 98 -1.50 -8.89 -9.16
N LEU A 99 -0.66 -9.00 -10.17
CA LEU A 99 0.67 -8.43 -10.12
C LEU A 99 0.58 -6.91 -9.95
N PRO A 100 1.48 -6.29 -9.16
CA PRO A 100 1.54 -4.85 -9.04
C PRO A 100 1.79 -4.20 -10.40
N LEU A 101 1.05 -3.14 -10.69
CA LEU A 101 1.32 -2.31 -11.85
C LEU A 101 2.57 -1.46 -11.56
N VAL A 102 3.52 -1.48 -12.49
CA VAL A 102 4.79 -0.76 -12.40
C VAL A 102 4.93 0.15 -13.62
N LEU A 103 5.36 1.38 -13.38
CA LEU A 103 5.79 2.32 -14.42
C LEU A 103 7.25 2.04 -14.76
N SER A 104 7.63 2.20 -16.01
CA SER A 104 9.05 2.19 -16.39
C SER A 104 9.79 3.41 -15.82
N PRO A 105 11.13 3.38 -15.72
CA PRO A 105 11.90 4.55 -15.30
C PRO A 105 11.63 5.79 -16.15
N ALA A 106 11.40 5.62 -17.46
CA ALA A 106 11.04 6.71 -18.38
C ALA A 106 9.66 7.30 -18.05
N GLU A 107 8.64 6.47 -17.77
CA GLU A 107 7.30 6.91 -17.36
C GLU A 107 7.35 7.66 -16.01
N VAL A 108 8.18 7.20 -15.07
CA VAL A 108 8.39 7.89 -13.79
C VAL A 108 9.07 9.25 -13.99
N ALA A 109 10.08 9.32 -14.85
CA ALA A 109 10.74 10.59 -15.20
C ALA A 109 9.76 11.58 -15.86
N ALA A 110 8.96 11.13 -16.81
CA ALA A 110 7.93 11.94 -17.46
C ALA A 110 6.91 12.47 -16.44
N LEU A 111 6.46 11.63 -15.48
CA LEU A 111 5.54 12.02 -14.41
C LEU A 111 6.11 13.20 -13.58
N PHE A 112 7.39 13.16 -13.23
CA PHE A 112 8.02 14.22 -12.45
C PHE A 112 8.24 15.50 -13.27
N GLN A 113 8.66 15.36 -14.53
CA GLN A 113 8.85 16.49 -15.45
C GLN A 113 7.53 17.23 -15.73
N SER A 114 6.44 16.50 -15.89
CA SER A 114 5.10 17.07 -16.11
C SER A 114 4.44 17.64 -14.84
N THR A 115 5.18 17.70 -13.71
CA THR A 115 4.70 18.27 -12.45
C THR A 115 5.42 19.59 -12.15
N PRO A 116 4.95 20.75 -12.65
CA PRO A 116 5.66 22.03 -12.49
C PRO A 116 5.65 22.55 -11.04
N ASN A 117 4.60 22.27 -10.28
CA ASN A 117 4.50 22.69 -8.89
C ASN A 117 5.56 21.99 -8.03
N LEU A 118 6.46 22.77 -7.44
CA LEU A 118 7.61 22.27 -6.69
C LEU A 118 7.22 21.40 -5.48
N LYS A 119 6.16 21.79 -4.75
CA LYS A 119 5.64 21.00 -3.62
C LYS A 119 5.08 19.65 -4.09
N HIS A 120 4.30 19.64 -5.16
CA HIS A 120 3.72 18.42 -5.71
C HIS A 120 4.81 17.47 -6.21
N ARG A 121 5.80 18.00 -6.93
CA ARG A 121 6.95 17.24 -7.41
C ARG A 121 7.78 16.69 -6.25
N ALA A 122 8.01 17.47 -5.20
CA ALA A 122 8.70 17.02 -3.99
C ALA A 122 7.95 15.86 -3.30
N ILE A 123 6.62 15.94 -3.19
CA ILE A 123 5.77 14.86 -2.66
C ILE A 123 5.95 13.57 -3.47
N LEU A 124 5.79 13.63 -4.81
CA LEU A 124 5.89 12.47 -5.68
C LEU A 124 7.29 11.83 -5.64
N MET A 125 8.33 12.67 -5.73
CA MET A 125 9.71 12.20 -5.69
C MET A 125 10.10 11.63 -4.32
N THR A 126 9.54 12.15 -3.23
CA THR A 126 9.77 11.58 -1.88
C THR A 126 9.14 10.19 -1.76
N ILE A 127 7.92 9.98 -2.28
CA ILE A 127 7.29 8.65 -2.28
C ILE A 127 8.14 7.65 -3.06
N TYR A 128 8.55 8.02 -4.27
CA TYR A 128 9.34 7.15 -5.14
C TYR A 128 10.75 6.95 -4.64
N GLY A 129 11.47 8.03 -4.26
CA GLY A 129 12.89 7.96 -3.91
C GLY A 129 13.18 7.32 -2.54
N ALA A 130 12.19 7.31 -1.64
CA ALA A 130 12.32 6.71 -0.30
C ALA A 130 11.36 5.53 -0.08
N GLY A 131 10.53 5.18 -1.05
CA GLY A 131 9.56 4.08 -0.96
C GLY A 131 8.58 4.23 0.19
N LEU A 132 8.18 5.45 0.55
CA LEU A 132 7.30 5.70 1.69
C LEU A 132 5.86 5.29 1.43
N ARG A 133 5.17 4.85 2.48
CA ARG A 133 3.70 4.77 2.46
C ARG A 133 3.12 6.18 2.49
N VAL A 134 1.94 6.36 1.89
CA VAL A 134 1.27 7.68 1.92
C VAL A 134 1.05 8.16 3.35
N SER A 135 0.74 7.28 4.30
CA SER A 135 0.61 7.62 5.71
C SER A 135 1.93 8.05 6.36
N GLU A 136 3.06 7.50 5.95
CA GLU A 136 4.39 7.91 6.41
C GLU A 136 4.74 9.29 5.81
N LEU A 137 4.51 9.46 4.51
CA LEU A 137 4.77 10.74 3.81
C LEU A 137 4.03 11.92 4.44
N ILE A 138 2.72 11.79 4.67
CA ILE A 138 1.91 12.91 5.22
C ILE A 138 2.32 13.29 6.64
N ASN A 139 2.86 12.35 7.40
CA ASN A 139 3.32 12.56 8.77
C ASN A 139 4.82 12.95 8.87
N LEU A 140 5.51 13.15 7.74
CA LEU A 140 6.89 13.61 7.77
C LEU A 140 7.00 15.04 8.32
N GLN A 141 7.92 15.22 9.23
CA GLN A 141 8.32 16.52 9.75
C GLN A 141 9.64 16.97 9.11
N VAL A 142 9.92 18.27 9.17
CA VAL A 142 11.19 18.82 8.68
C VAL A 142 12.39 18.18 9.39
N THR A 143 12.24 17.90 10.68
CA THR A 143 13.25 17.27 11.54
C THR A 143 13.52 15.79 11.22
N ASP A 144 12.67 15.15 10.39
CA ASP A 144 12.87 13.76 9.98
C ASP A 144 13.88 13.60 8.84
N ILE A 145 14.34 14.72 8.27
CA ILE A 145 15.32 14.75 7.18
C ILE A 145 16.72 14.95 7.78
N ASP A 146 17.49 13.87 7.83
CA ASP A 146 18.89 13.95 8.25
C ASP A 146 19.79 14.01 6.99
N SER A 147 20.21 15.22 6.67
CA SER A 147 21.07 15.47 5.50
C SER A 147 22.52 15.01 5.69
N GLN A 148 23.00 14.86 6.93
CA GLN A 148 24.35 14.40 7.22
C GLN A 148 24.45 12.88 7.05
N ARG A 149 23.49 12.14 7.60
CA ARG A 149 23.43 10.68 7.48
C ARG A 149 22.77 10.21 6.19
N GLN A 150 22.18 11.12 5.41
CA GLN A 150 21.42 10.82 4.19
C GLN A 150 20.28 9.84 4.44
N ILE A 151 19.49 10.07 5.50
CA ILE A 151 18.35 9.25 5.86
C ILE A 151 17.10 10.10 6.09
N ILE A 152 15.95 9.45 5.88
CA ILE A 152 14.61 9.94 6.26
C ILE A 152 14.08 9.03 7.37
N SER A 153 13.68 9.60 8.49
CA SER A 153 13.06 8.89 9.61
C SER A 153 11.55 8.84 9.43
N GLY A 154 11.02 7.70 8.97
CA GLY A 154 9.57 7.49 8.86
C GLY A 154 8.96 7.16 10.21
N ARG A 155 8.17 8.08 10.76
CA ARG A 155 7.46 7.90 12.04
C ARG A 155 6.15 7.16 11.84
N GLN A 156 5.71 6.39 12.85
CA GLN A 156 4.40 5.75 12.94
C GLN A 156 3.97 4.94 11.70
N GLY A 157 4.87 4.13 11.15
CA GLY A 157 4.54 3.13 10.14
C GLY A 157 3.45 2.17 10.63
N LYS A 158 2.96 1.29 9.76
CA LYS A 158 1.96 0.26 10.11
C LYS A 158 2.42 -0.55 11.34
N GLY A 159 1.73 -0.37 12.48
CA GLY A 159 2.04 -0.98 13.78
C GLY A 159 3.03 -0.18 14.63
N HIS A 160 3.01 1.15 14.54
CA HIS A 160 3.79 2.09 15.37
C HIS A 160 5.31 1.84 15.39
N LYS A 161 5.88 1.29 14.31
CA LYS A 161 7.32 1.12 14.19
C LYS A 161 7.89 2.19 13.28
N ASP A 162 8.85 2.92 13.83
CA ASP A 162 9.67 3.85 13.08
C ASP A 162 10.66 3.08 12.20
N ARG A 163 10.96 3.61 11.05
CA ARG A 163 11.98 3.07 10.15
C ARG A 163 12.77 4.17 9.50
N GLN A 164 14.01 3.89 9.22
CA GLN A 164 14.88 4.75 8.44
C GLN A 164 14.93 4.26 7.00
N VAL A 165 14.89 5.21 6.06
CA VAL A 165 15.02 4.95 4.62
C VAL A 165 16.05 5.90 4.04
N MET A 166 16.59 5.55 2.88
CA MET A 166 17.60 6.36 2.21
C MET A 166 17.06 7.71 1.74
N LEU A 167 17.89 8.72 1.82
CA LEU A 167 17.71 10.04 1.23
C LEU A 167 18.74 10.23 0.13
N SER A 168 18.33 10.08 -1.14
CA SER A 168 19.25 10.25 -2.26
C SER A 168 19.69 11.72 -2.39
N PRO A 169 20.91 11.99 -2.91
CA PRO A 169 21.38 13.35 -3.15
C PRO A 169 20.42 14.18 -4.00
N LYS A 170 19.85 13.62 -5.06
CA LYS A 170 18.86 14.28 -5.92
C LYS A 170 17.58 14.66 -5.16
N LEU A 171 17.11 13.77 -4.27
CA LEU A 171 15.94 14.08 -3.46
C LEU A 171 16.25 15.17 -2.42
N LEU A 172 17.42 15.12 -1.79
CA LEU A 172 17.86 16.15 -0.84
C LEU A 172 17.95 17.54 -1.48
N GLU A 173 18.51 17.63 -2.68
CA GLU A 173 18.60 18.87 -3.44
C GLU A 173 17.20 19.46 -3.73
N LEU A 174 16.27 18.62 -4.20
CA LEU A 174 14.89 19.02 -4.42
C LEU A 174 14.20 19.48 -3.12
N LEU A 175 14.38 18.75 -2.02
CA LEU A 175 13.81 19.10 -0.72
C LEU A 175 14.39 20.41 -0.17
N ARG A 176 15.68 20.68 -0.40
CA ARG A 176 16.32 21.98 -0.07
C ARG A 176 15.69 23.13 -0.88
N SER A 177 15.52 22.94 -2.19
CA SER A 177 14.86 23.93 -3.06
C SER A 177 13.41 24.18 -2.62
N TYR A 178 12.69 23.12 -2.33
CA TYR A 178 11.34 23.18 -1.79
C TYR A 178 11.32 23.94 -0.45
N TRP A 179 12.20 23.58 0.48
CA TRP A 179 12.27 24.22 1.79
C TRP A 179 12.59 25.71 1.68
N LYS A 180 13.52 26.11 0.79
CA LYS A 180 13.84 27.53 0.54
C LYS A 180 12.63 28.33 0.09
N SER A 181 11.77 27.76 -0.77
CA SER A 181 10.60 28.43 -1.34
C SER A 181 9.40 28.46 -0.41
N TYR A 182 9.14 27.38 0.32
CA TYR A 182 7.91 27.21 1.10
C TYR A 182 8.08 27.40 2.62
N ARG A 183 9.32 27.28 3.13
CA ARG A 183 9.68 27.44 4.55
C ARG A 183 8.74 26.69 5.51
N PRO A 184 8.46 25.38 5.30
CA PRO A 184 7.63 24.61 6.20
C PRO A 184 8.24 24.56 7.62
N LYS A 185 7.40 24.74 8.66
CA LYS A 185 7.87 24.80 10.05
C LYS A 185 7.88 23.43 10.72
N THR A 186 6.76 22.73 10.76
CA THR A 186 6.59 21.45 11.44
C THR A 186 6.49 20.32 10.44
N TRP A 187 5.42 20.30 9.65
CA TRP A 187 5.21 19.25 8.66
C TRP A 187 6.06 19.51 7.43
N LEU A 188 6.75 18.51 6.93
CA LEU A 188 7.50 18.66 5.68
C LEU A 188 6.59 19.07 4.53
N PHE A 189 5.39 18.50 4.47
CA PHE A 189 4.37 18.82 3.48
C PHE A 189 3.08 19.30 4.19
N PRO A 190 2.97 20.58 4.56
CA PRO A 190 1.77 21.11 5.19
C PRO A 190 0.57 21.08 4.25
N GLY A 191 -0.64 21.03 4.81
CA GLY A 191 -1.91 21.16 4.08
C GLY A 191 -2.22 22.58 3.65
N GLU A 192 -3.50 22.88 3.45
CA GLU A 192 -3.98 24.28 3.24
C GLU A 192 -3.76 25.13 4.49
N ARG A 193 -4.01 24.54 5.67
CA ARG A 193 -3.67 25.12 6.96
C ARG A 193 -2.31 24.58 7.37
N PRO A 194 -1.30 25.45 7.62
CA PRO A 194 0.07 25.03 7.93
C PRO A 194 0.22 24.15 9.17
N GLU A 195 -0.72 24.25 10.12
CA GLU A 195 -0.76 23.46 11.35
C GLU A 195 -1.11 21.98 11.10
N HIS A 196 -1.71 21.70 9.95
CA HIS A 196 -2.10 20.34 9.57
C HIS A 196 -1.26 19.83 8.39
N PRO A 197 -0.96 18.53 8.36
CA PRO A 197 -0.26 17.93 7.23
C PRO A 197 -1.16 17.87 5.99
N VAL A 198 -0.54 17.70 4.83
CA VAL A 198 -1.24 17.35 3.59
C VAL A 198 -2.08 16.06 3.77
N THR A 199 -3.28 16.01 3.20
CA THR A 199 -4.14 14.83 3.33
C THR A 199 -3.79 13.73 2.32
N GLN A 200 -4.14 12.48 2.63
CA GLN A 200 -3.99 11.36 1.68
C GLN A 200 -4.77 11.60 0.39
N VAL A 201 -5.95 12.23 0.48
CA VAL A 201 -6.79 12.59 -0.68
C VAL A 201 -6.07 13.61 -1.57
N THR A 202 -5.42 14.62 -0.97
CA THR A 202 -4.63 15.60 -1.70
C THR A 202 -3.46 14.94 -2.42
N VAL A 203 -2.71 14.05 -1.76
CA VAL A 203 -1.61 13.32 -2.38
C VAL A 203 -2.10 12.45 -3.54
N TRP A 204 -3.25 11.78 -3.38
CA TRP A 204 -3.87 11.02 -4.46
C TRP A 204 -4.23 11.91 -5.66
N ARG A 205 -4.85 13.07 -5.42
CA ARG A 205 -5.18 14.07 -6.47
C ARG A 205 -3.92 14.56 -7.19
N ILE A 206 -2.82 14.78 -6.47
CA ILE A 206 -1.53 15.14 -7.06
C ILE A 206 -1.06 14.05 -8.03
N CYS A 207 -1.15 12.78 -7.65
CA CYS A 207 -0.80 11.65 -8.53
C CYS A 207 -1.68 11.64 -9.80
N GLN A 208 -3.00 11.88 -9.67
CA GLN A 208 -3.90 11.89 -10.85
C GLN A 208 -3.55 13.03 -11.81
N ARG A 209 -3.37 14.26 -11.30
CA ARG A 209 -2.98 15.42 -12.12
C ARG A 209 -1.64 15.20 -12.81
N ALA A 210 -0.66 14.66 -12.11
CA ALA A 210 0.65 14.35 -12.68
C ALA A 210 0.55 13.28 -13.80
N ARG A 211 -0.29 12.24 -13.60
CA ARG A 211 -0.57 11.20 -14.59
C ARG A 211 -1.17 11.80 -15.87
N GLU A 212 -2.19 12.65 -15.69
CA GLU A 212 -2.88 13.31 -16.80
C GLU A 212 -1.93 14.24 -17.58
N ALA A 213 -1.14 15.05 -16.88
CA ALA A 213 -0.15 15.92 -17.48
C ALA A 213 0.98 15.19 -18.21
N ALA A 214 1.32 13.98 -17.74
CA ALA A 214 2.32 13.11 -18.38
C ALA A 214 1.70 12.19 -19.46
N HIS A 215 0.41 12.31 -19.76
CA HIS A 215 -0.33 11.45 -20.70
C HIS A 215 -0.16 9.95 -20.47
N LEU A 216 -0.04 9.52 -19.20
CA LEU A 216 0.15 8.11 -18.87
C LEU A 216 -1.18 7.37 -18.87
N ALA A 217 -1.27 6.32 -19.68
CA ALA A 217 -2.44 5.42 -19.73
C ALA A 217 -2.58 4.58 -18.46
N LYS A 218 -1.45 4.19 -17.83
CA LYS A 218 -1.42 3.40 -16.61
C LYS A 218 -1.94 4.22 -15.42
N PRO A 219 -2.76 3.61 -14.52
CA PRO A 219 -3.19 4.28 -13.30
C PRO A 219 -2.00 4.55 -12.36
N VAL A 220 -1.89 5.78 -11.88
CA VAL A 220 -0.84 6.22 -10.95
C VAL A 220 -1.45 6.56 -9.60
N SER A 221 -0.88 6.01 -8.55
CA SER A 221 -1.24 6.27 -7.16
C SER A 221 0.02 6.34 -6.30
N PRO A 222 -0.07 6.81 -5.04
CA PRO A 222 1.07 6.74 -4.12
C PRO A 222 1.61 5.31 -3.96
N HIS A 223 0.72 4.31 -3.98
CA HIS A 223 1.15 2.90 -3.93
C HIS A 223 1.84 2.44 -5.20
N THR A 224 1.41 2.92 -6.37
CA THR A 224 2.09 2.64 -7.65
C THR A 224 3.53 3.13 -7.62
N LEU A 225 3.78 4.37 -7.18
CA LEU A 225 5.14 4.91 -7.06
C LEU A 225 6.02 4.12 -6.07
N ARG A 226 5.43 3.72 -4.94
CA ARG A 226 6.12 2.87 -3.98
C ARG A 226 6.39 1.46 -4.54
N HIS A 227 5.51 0.91 -5.37
CA HIS A 227 5.76 -0.35 -6.07
C HIS A 227 6.89 -0.21 -7.11
N CYS A 228 6.90 0.90 -7.85
CA CYS A 228 8.01 1.22 -8.78
C CYS A 228 9.35 1.29 -8.04
N PHE A 229 9.43 1.95 -6.88
CA PHE A 229 10.65 1.97 -6.06
C PHE A 229 11.16 0.56 -5.75
N ALA A 230 10.29 -0.33 -5.26
CA ALA A 230 10.71 -1.67 -4.89
C ALA A 230 11.10 -2.52 -6.11
N THR A 231 10.37 -2.40 -7.23
CA THR A 231 10.67 -3.15 -8.46
C THR A 231 11.94 -2.66 -9.12
N HIS A 232 12.14 -1.34 -9.22
CA HIS A 232 13.36 -0.79 -9.83
C HIS A 232 14.61 -1.12 -8.99
N LEU A 233 14.54 -1.09 -7.65
CA LEU A 233 15.64 -1.57 -6.81
C LEU A 233 15.95 -3.06 -7.07
N LEU A 234 14.92 -3.87 -7.26
CA LEU A 234 15.11 -5.28 -7.57
C LEU A 234 15.74 -5.45 -8.96
N GLU A 235 15.31 -4.66 -9.94
CA GLU A 235 15.87 -4.64 -11.30
C GLU A 235 17.31 -4.15 -11.34
N GLU A 236 17.73 -3.34 -10.37
CA GLU A 236 19.12 -2.93 -10.11
C GLU A 236 19.88 -3.95 -9.24
N ALA A 237 19.41 -5.18 -9.14
CA ALA A 237 20.02 -6.29 -8.40
C ALA A 237 20.14 -6.04 -6.88
N THR A 238 19.35 -5.12 -6.31
CA THR A 238 19.30 -4.96 -4.86
C THR A 238 18.70 -6.20 -4.20
N ASP A 239 19.34 -6.69 -3.17
CA ASP A 239 18.92 -7.87 -2.42
C ASP A 239 17.49 -7.72 -1.85
N LEU A 240 16.69 -8.80 -1.95
CA LEU A 240 15.28 -8.80 -1.54
C LEU A 240 15.09 -8.49 -0.05
N ARG A 241 16.03 -8.87 0.80
CA ARG A 241 16.00 -8.59 2.24
C ARG A 241 16.23 -7.10 2.51
N ARG A 242 17.14 -6.46 1.78
CA ARG A 242 17.33 -5.00 1.84
C ARG A 242 16.06 -4.27 1.41
N ILE A 243 15.44 -4.69 0.31
CA ILE A 243 14.15 -4.14 -0.15
C ILE A 243 13.07 -4.33 0.91
N GLN A 244 12.99 -5.49 1.56
CA GLN A 244 12.05 -5.76 2.65
C GLN A 244 12.20 -4.75 3.80
N ILE A 245 13.45 -4.49 4.23
CA ILE A 245 13.77 -3.53 5.30
C ILE A 245 13.37 -2.12 4.87
N LEU A 246 13.81 -1.67 3.68
CA LEU A 246 13.48 -0.36 3.11
C LEU A 246 11.98 -0.15 2.95
N MET A 247 11.23 -1.19 2.59
CA MET A 247 9.78 -1.15 2.47
C MET A 247 9.06 -1.27 3.83
N GLY A 248 9.74 -1.65 4.89
CA GLY A 248 9.13 -1.91 6.20
C GLY A 248 8.05 -3.00 6.12
N HIS A 249 8.32 -4.08 5.40
CA HIS A 249 7.43 -5.23 5.32
C HIS A 249 7.74 -6.22 6.44
N ARG A 250 6.73 -6.55 7.27
CA ARG A 250 6.89 -7.54 8.35
C ARG A 250 7.17 -8.96 7.82
N ASN A 251 6.58 -9.30 6.67
CA ASN A 251 6.69 -10.62 6.07
C ASN A 251 7.38 -10.51 4.70
N LEU A 252 8.40 -11.36 4.49
CA LEU A 252 9.13 -11.45 3.23
C LEU A 252 8.21 -11.79 2.04
N LYS A 253 7.16 -12.59 2.27
CA LYS A 253 6.14 -12.91 1.25
C LYS A 253 5.52 -11.66 0.61
N THR A 254 5.40 -10.55 1.38
CA THR A 254 4.90 -9.28 0.84
C THR A 254 5.87 -8.63 -0.13
N THR A 255 7.18 -8.83 0.06
CA THR A 255 8.24 -8.32 -0.82
C THR A 255 8.48 -9.26 -2.00
N ALA A 256 8.38 -10.57 -1.79
CA ALA A 256 8.58 -11.59 -2.82
C ALA A 256 7.64 -11.43 -4.03
N ARG A 257 6.50 -10.75 -3.86
CA ARG A 257 5.61 -10.41 -4.98
C ARG A 257 6.28 -9.58 -6.09
N TYR A 258 7.34 -8.84 -5.77
CA TYR A 258 8.08 -8.06 -6.76
C TYR A 258 8.95 -8.94 -7.66
N LEU A 259 9.33 -10.15 -7.23
CA LEU A 259 10.04 -11.12 -8.05
C LEU A 259 9.23 -11.54 -9.29
N HIS A 260 7.90 -11.58 -9.16
CA HIS A 260 7.01 -11.91 -10.28
C HIS A 260 6.78 -10.76 -11.26
N VAL A 261 7.16 -9.54 -10.91
CA VAL A 261 7.00 -8.34 -11.75
C VAL A 261 8.31 -7.98 -12.42
N SER A 262 9.43 -8.24 -11.75
CA SER A 262 10.77 -7.99 -12.28
C SER A 262 11.13 -9.05 -13.32
N ASN A 263 11.47 -8.58 -14.51
CA ASN A 263 12.00 -9.45 -15.56
C ASN A 263 13.49 -9.79 -15.35
N LEU A 264 14.09 -9.33 -14.26
CA LEU A 264 15.53 -9.48 -14.01
C LEU A 264 15.93 -10.95 -13.93
N ALA A 265 15.16 -11.76 -13.19
CA ALA A 265 15.43 -13.19 -13.06
C ALA A 265 15.41 -13.91 -14.43
N VAL A 266 14.52 -13.48 -15.33
CA VAL A 266 14.44 -14.04 -16.68
C VAL A 266 15.57 -13.50 -17.57
N ARG A 267 15.84 -12.19 -17.52
CA ARG A 267 16.83 -11.53 -18.41
C ARG A 267 18.28 -11.77 -17.99
N SER A 268 18.56 -11.91 -16.70
CA SER A 268 19.91 -12.13 -16.16
C SER A 268 20.29 -13.61 -16.03
N THR A 269 19.34 -14.51 -16.21
CA THR A 269 19.59 -15.95 -16.17
C THR A 269 20.11 -16.41 -17.53
N VAL A 270 21.37 -16.82 -17.56
CA VAL A 270 21.97 -17.46 -18.74
C VAL A 270 21.35 -18.85 -18.89
N SER A 271 20.85 -19.14 -20.08
CA SER A 271 20.27 -20.46 -20.37
C SER A 271 21.31 -21.56 -20.12
N PRO A 272 20.94 -22.69 -19.49
CA PRO A 272 21.82 -23.84 -19.45
C PRO A 272 22.33 -24.27 -20.83
N LEU A 273 21.54 -24.05 -21.88
CA LEU A 273 21.91 -24.31 -23.28
C LEU A 273 23.12 -23.49 -23.72
N ASP A 274 23.22 -22.23 -23.31
CA ASP A 274 24.34 -21.34 -23.64
C ASP A 274 25.65 -21.71 -22.92
N ARG A 275 25.57 -22.59 -21.94
CA ARG A 275 26.70 -23.14 -21.18
C ARG A 275 27.14 -24.54 -21.68
N LEU A 276 26.39 -25.12 -22.59
CA LEU A 276 26.81 -26.37 -23.19
C LEU A 276 28.01 -26.12 -24.13
N PRO A 277 28.98 -27.02 -24.18
CA PRO A 277 30.01 -26.98 -25.22
C PRO A 277 29.30 -27.01 -26.59
N HIS A 278 29.81 -26.25 -27.55
CA HIS A 278 29.23 -26.17 -28.89
C HIS A 278 28.93 -27.56 -29.41
N PRO A 279 27.72 -27.82 -29.95
CA PRO A 279 27.43 -29.10 -30.56
C PRO A 279 28.46 -29.34 -31.70
N VAL A 280 29.09 -30.50 -31.65
CA VAL A 280 29.95 -30.94 -32.76
C VAL A 280 29.13 -30.80 -34.02
N GLU A 281 29.57 -29.94 -34.94
CA GLU A 281 28.88 -29.80 -36.23
C GLU A 281 28.70 -31.20 -36.85
N PRO A 282 27.49 -31.55 -37.31
CA PRO A 282 27.31 -32.80 -37.96
C PRO A 282 28.21 -32.81 -39.20
N ASN A 283 29.14 -33.74 -39.26
CA ASN A 283 30.05 -33.91 -40.37
C ASN A 283 29.24 -34.08 -41.65
N PRO A 284 29.36 -33.18 -42.65
CA PRO A 284 28.52 -33.23 -43.83
C PRO A 284 28.92 -34.32 -44.85
N ALA A 285 29.65 -35.32 -44.40
CA ALA A 285 30.10 -36.41 -45.25
C ALA A 285 29.67 -37.76 -44.72
N ARG A 286 28.45 -38.19 -45.09
CA ARG A 286 28.16 -39.61 -45.51
C ARG A 286 26.89 -39.64 -46.32
#